data_86df046e45716284ad35b6bc2d6dd2f7
#
_entry.id   86df046e45716284ad35b6bc2d6dd2f7
#
_cell.length_a   1.000
_cell.length_b   1.000
_cell.length_c   1.000
_cell.angle_alpha   90.00
_cell.angle_beta   90.00
_cell.angle_gamma   90.00
#
_symmetry.space_group_name_H-M   'P 1'
#
loop_
_entity.id
_entity.type
_entity.pdbx_description
1 polymer ?
#
loop_
_entity_poly.entity_id
_entity_poly.type
_entity_poly.pdbx_seq_one_letter_code
_entity_poly.pdbx_strand_id
1 'polypeptide(L)'
;MWVKEMGKATRSIGIQCTRSYLCYEKCKQLPEEEFRFYTGRTQEVFELLHELLGGDEVCANLKYDFKKKTPKRTQFQGDLSPKDKLFMTLLRLRRGITLNDLKIIFQISESRASKICYTWIRFMSLEFKKLEKLMFVSRENQDRRRPKCFKDFKNLRVIIDATEFRIQKPTNQQQSSNSFTDYKSYHTIKFLVGISCFGGLSFITEGFEGSISDRKLIEDSAFMDYLEPHDGVMSDKGFDMEDKCDEREVDLYIPSFLGRRSAFTGRELIYSRAIAVSRIFVEVFIGKIKEFRLVRFLITNSMLPVASDLVRVCAFLVNFQKPFIPIDEEETREL
;
A
#
# COMPACT_ATOMS: atom_id res chain seq x y z
N MET A 1 -59.49 11.07 16.08
CA MET A 1 -58.68 11.99 15.25
C MET A 1 -57.19 11.88 15.58
N TRP A 2 -56.76 11.82 16.84
CA TRP A 2 -55.37 11.72 17.28
C TRP A 2 -54.57 10.48 16.79
N VAL A 3 -55.20 9.32 16.73
CA VAL A 3 -54.55 8.06 16.32
C VAL A 3 -54.21 8.04 14.81
N LYS A 4 -54.97 8.77 13.96
CA LYS A 4 -54.67 8.86 12.53
C LYS A 4 -53.49 9.79 12.21
N GLU A 5 -53.22 10.79 13.04
CA GLU A 5 -52.05 11.69 12.88
C GLU A 5 -50.75 11.04 13.36
N MET A 6 -50.81 10.24 14.44
CA MET A 6 -49.65 9.46 14.88
C MET A 6 -49.21 8.41 13.86
N GLY A 7 -50.16 7.80 13.15
CA GLY A 7 -49.86 6.82 12.08
C GLY A 7 -49.18 7.43 10.86
N LYS A 8 -49.40 8.73 10.56
CA LYS A 8 -48.69 9.45 9.49
C LYS A 8 -47.28 9.90 9.90
N ALA A 9 -47.10 10.30 11.14
CA ALA A 9 -45.80 10.70 11.67
C ALA A 9 -44.82 9.53 11.78
N THR A 10 -45.31 8.34 12.20
CA THR A 10 -44.48 7.11 12.26
C THR A 10 -44.09 6.59 10.89
N ARG A 11 -44.90 6.80 9.85
CA ARG A 11 -44.49 6.45 8.46
C ARG A 11 -43.41 7.35 7.91
N SER A 12 -43.37 8.63 8.25
CA SER A 12 -42.34 9.56 7.85
C SER A 12 -41.02 9.32 8.58
N ILE A 13 -41.04 8.93 9.86
CA ILE A 13 -39.85 8.59 10.65
C ILE A 13 -39.22 7.28 10.16
N GLY A 14 -40.02 6.28 9.75
CA GLY A 14 -39.52 5.02 9.21
C GLY A 14 -38.78 5.16 7.88
N ILE A 15 -39.05 6.20 7.08
CA ILE A 15 -38.36 6.49 5.81
C ILE A 15 -37.02 7.17 6.06
N GLN A 16 -36.87 7.91 7.15
CA GLN A 16 -35.58 8.58 7.51
C GLN A 16 -34.54 7.63 8.10
N CYS A 17 -34.95 6.45 8.60
CA CYS A 17 -34.01 5.48 9.20
C CYS A 17 -33.33 4.54 8.19
N THR A 18 -33.58 4.66 6.88
CA THR A 18 -33.01 3.77 5.85
C THR A 18 -31.68 4.23 5.25
N ARG A 19 -31.10 5.32 5.73
CA ARG A 19 -29.78 5.80 5.27
C ARG A 19 -28.66 5.26 6.15
N SER A 20 -27.58 4.80 5.52
CA SER A 20 -26.38 4.33 6.22
C SER A 20 -25.94 5.34 7.31
N TYR A 21 -25.44 4.84 8.43
CA TYR A 21 -24.95 5.70 9.51
C TYR A 21 -23.76 6.55 9.04
N LEU A 22 -22.96 6.00 8.12
CA LEU A 22 -21.78 6.64 7.54
C LEU A 22 -21.84 6.50 6.00
N CYS A 23 -21.63 7.58 5.29
CA CYS A 23 -21.50 7.61 3.83
C CYS A 23 -20.55 8.75 3.44
N TYR A 24 -20.04 8.74 2.22
CA TYR A 24 -19.10 9.76 1.74
C TYR A 24 -19.68 11.18 1.92
N GLU A 25 -20.89 11.45 1.50
CA GLU A 25 -21.52 12.77 1.59
C GLU A 25 -21.64 13.32 3.02
N LYS A 26 -21.85 12.44 4.00
CA LYS A 26 -21.84 12.84 5.43
C LYS A 26 -20.42 13.12 5.90
N CYS A 27 -19.49 12.25 5.52
CA CYS A 27 -18.09 12.38 5.96
C CYS A 27 -17.37 13.55 5.30
N LYS A 28 -17.79 13.95 4.10
CA LYS A 28 -17.30 15.16 3.43
C LYS A 28 -17.59 16.45 4.21
N GLN A 29 -18.59 16.42 5.09
CA GLN A 29 -18.94 17.58 5.94
C GLN A 29 -18.14 17.61 7.26
N LEU A 30 -17.38 16.55 7.56
CA LEU A 30 -16.55 16.48 8.75
C LEU A 30 -15.31 17.37 8.60
N PRO A 31 -14.72 17.81 9.72
CA PRO A 31 -13.39 18.41 9.70
C PRO A 31 -12.38 17.51 9.01
N GLU A 32 -11.40 18.11 8.34
CA GLU A 32 -10.39 17.39 7.56
C GLU A 32 -9.65 16.30 8.36
N GLU A 33 -9.40 16.56 9.65
CA GLU A 33 -8.73 15.61 10.54
C GLU A 33 -9.59 14.36 10.79
N GLU A 34 -10.90 14.53 10.94
CA GLU A 34 -11.83 13.42 11.13
C GLU A 34 -12.00 12.61 9.84
N PHE A 35 -12.08 13.28 8.68
CA PHE A 35 -12.11 12.58 7.40
C PHE A 35 -10.83 11.74 7.21
N ARG A 36 -9.67 12.32 7.53
CA ARG A 36 -8.37 11.64 7.49
C ARG A 36 -8.29 10.50 8.50
N PHE A 37 -8.91 10.61 9.65
CA PHE A 37 -8.99 9.53 10.62
C PHE A 37 -9.65 8.28 10.04
N TYR A 38 -10.72 8.45 9.25
CA TYR A 38 -11.43 7.33 8.61
C TYR A 38 -10.70 6.77 7.40
N THR A 39 -10.23 7.61 6.52
CA THR A 39 -9.71 7.22 5.20
C THR A 39 -8.19 7.16 5.13
N GLY A 40 -7.49 7.82 6.04
CA GLY A 40 -6.05 8.07 5.96
C GLY A 40 -5.68 9.11 4.88
N ARG A 41 -6.65 9.80 4.29
CA ARG A 41 -6.49 10.75 3.18
C ARG A 41 -7.23 12.03 3.47
N THR A 42 -6.78 13.13 2.85
CA THR A 42 -7.54 14.38 2.80
C THR A 42 -8.72 14.21 1.84
N GLN A 43 -9.71 15.09 1.95
CA GLN A 43 -10.86 15.09 1.02
C GLN A 43 -10.39 15.32 -0.41
N GLU A 44 -9.47 16.26 -0.61
CA GLU A 44 -8.86 16.54 -1.92
C GLU A 44 -8.19 15.32 -2.53
N VAL A 45 -7.36 14.62 -1.76
CA VAL A 45 -6.69 13.39 -2.20
C VAL A 45 -7.70 12.27 -2.46
N PHE A 46 -8.79 12.21 -1.71
CA PHE A 46 -9.85 11.22 -1.97
C PHE A 46 -10.52 11.46 -3.34
N GLU A 47 -10.84 12.72 -3.66
CA GLU A 47 -11.42 13.07 -4.96
C GLU A 47 -10.43 12.80 -6.10
N LEU A 48 -9.18 13.21 -5.95
CA LEU A 48 -8.12 12.93 -6.91
C LEU A 48 -7.95 11.42 -7.15
N LEU A 49 -7.98 10.62 -6.07
CA LEU A 49 -7.91 9.15 -6.17
C LEU A 49 -9.11 8.59 -6.93
N HIS A 50 -10.32 9.10 -6.67
CA HIS A 50 -11.53 8.66 -7.37
C HIS A 50 -11.44 8.99 -8.87
N GLU A 51 -10.95 10.18 -9.23
CA GLU A 51 -10.71 10.57 -10.63
C GLU A 51 -9.64 9.71 -11.30
N LEU A 52 -8.52 9.45 -10.61
CA LEU A 52 -7.45 8.56 -11.09
C LEU A 52 -7.98 7.15 -11.41
N LEU A 53 -8.95 6.68 -10.66
CA LEU A 53 -9.62 5.38 -10.87
C LEU A 53 -10.69 5.42 -11.98
N GLY A 54 -10.80 6.53 -12.71
CA GLY A 54 -11.72 6.70 -13.83
C GLY A 54 -13.09 7.31 -13.46
N GLY A 55 -13.18 7.92 -12.27
CA GLY A 55 -14.37 8.64 -11.82
C GLY A 55 -15.62 7.78 -11.72
N ASP A 56 -16.78 8.43 -11.69
CA ASP A 56 -18.07 7.73 -11.59
C ASP A 56 -18.36 6.85 -12.81
N GLU A 57 -17.88 7.24 -13.99
CA GLU A 57 -18.12 6.50 -15.23
C GLU A 57 -17.55 5.08 -15.18
N VAL A 58 -16.32 4.92 -14.78
CA VAL A 58 -15.66 3.61 -14.65
C VAL A 58 -16.13 2.90 -13.38
N CYS A 59 -16.12 3.61 -12.25
CA CYS A 59 -16.38 3.02 -10.93
C CYS A 59 -17.83 2.53 -10.76
N ALA A 60 -18.81 3.12 -11.43
CA ALA A 60 -20.19 2.65 -11.40
C ALA A 60 -20.36 1.31 -12.15
N ASN A 61 -19.52 1.05 -13.14
CA ASN A 61 -19.59 -0.13 -13.99
C ASN A 61 -18.77 -1.32 -13.50
N LEU A 62 -18.15 -1.23 -12.31
CA LEU A 62 -17.40 -2.33 -11.72
C LEU A 62 -18.31 -3.56 -11.50
N LYS A 63 -17.88 -4.71 -12.04
CA LYS A 63 -18.60 -5.97 -11.88
C LYS A 63 -18.19 -6.66 -10.58
N TYR A 64 -19.18 -6.94 -9.74
CA TYR A 64 -19.00 -7.61 -8.44
C TYR A 64 -19.28 -9.13 -8.53
N ASP A 65 -19.01 -9.76 -9.68
CA ASP A 65 -19.34 -11.16 -9.92
C ASP A 65 -18.23 -12.10 -9.43
N PHE A 66 -18.55 -12.76 -8.33
CA PHE A 66 -17.86 -13.98 -7.91
C PHE A 66 -18.82 -15.17 -8.06
N LYS A 67 -18.86 -15.76 -9.27
CA LYS A 67 -19.53 -17.03 -9.60
C LYS A 67 -20.92 -17.27 -8.95
N LYS A 68 -22.01 -17.06 -9.66
CA LYS A 68 -23.11 -17.95 -10.03
C LYS A 68 -24.36 -17.20 -10.46
N LYS A 69 -24.94 -17.69 -11.58
CA LYS A 69 -26.32 -17.63 -12.09
C LYS A 69 -27.28 -16.60 -11.46
N THR A 70 -27.66 -15.66 -12.33
CA THR A 70 -28.84 -14.79 -12.27
C THR A 70 -29.35 -14.43 -10.88
N PRO A 71 -29.03 -13.24 -10.38
CA PRO A 71 -29.80 -12.69 -9.28
C PRO A 71 -31.13 -12.20 -9.84
N LYS A 72 -32.25 -12.67 -9.26
CA LYS A 72 -33.47 -11.90 -9.30
C LYS A 72 -33.11 -10.49 -8.83
N ARG A 73 -33.33 -9.50 -9.71
CA ARG A 73 -33.23 -8.07 -9.37
C ARG A 73 -34.26 -7.78 -8.26
N THR A 74 -33.88 -7.93 -7.03
CA THR A 74 -34.48 -7.16 -5.95
C THR A 74 -33.82 -5.79 -6.06
N GLN A 75 -34.56 -4.82 -6.57
CA GLN A 75 -34.26 -3.40 -6.44
C GLN A 75 -34.21 -3.11 -4.94
N PHE A 76 -33.02 -3.21 -4.37
CA PHE A 76 -32.76 -2.62 -3.07
C PHE A 76 -32.69 -1.09 -3.28
N GLN A 77 -33.70 -0.39 -2.81
CA GLN A 77 -33.63 1.05 -2.61
C GLN A 77 -32.43 1.35 -1.71
N GLY A 78 -31.41 2.02 -2.28
CA GLY A 78 -30.20 2.41 -1.58
C GLY A 78 -28.93 1.69 -2.06
N ASP A 79 -28.64 1.74 -3.37
CA ASP A 79 -27.32 1.30 -3.83
C ASP A 79 -26.28 2.33 -3.40
N LEU A 80 -25.17 1.85 -2.78
CA LEU A 80 -24.05 2.69 -2.41
C LEU A 80 -23.45 3.32 -3.68
N SER A 81 -23.18 4.61 -3.62
CA SER A 81 -22.49 5.31 -4.71
C SER A 81 -21.06 4.74 -4.92
N PRO A 82 -20.41 4.97 -6.06
CA PRO A 82 -19.02 4.63 -6.25
C PRO A 82 -18.12 5.22 -5.16
N LYS A 83 -18.34 6.46 -4.77
CA LYS A 83 -17.59 7.14 -3.70
C LYS A 83 -17.84 6.50 -2.32
N ASP A 84 -19.06 6.04 -2.02
CA ASP A 84 -19.33 5.29 -0.78
C ASP A 84 -18.56 3.96 -0.74
N LYS A 85 -18.47 3.26 -1.86
CA LYS A 85 -17.74 1.99 -1.96
C LYS A 85 -16.23 2.18 -1.82
N LEU A 86 -15.67 3.24 -2.44
CA LEU A 86 -14.28 3.64 -2.25
C LEU A 86 -14.03 4.03 -0.79
N PHE A 87 -14.87 4.90 -0.22
CA PHE A 87 -14.78 5.32 1.18
C PHE A 87 -14.81 4.13 2.14
N MET A 88 -15.74 3.20 1.96
CA MET A 88 -15.84 1.98 2.75
C MET A 88 -14.56 1.13 2.65
N THR A 89 -13.97 1.04 1.46
CA THR A 89 -12.74 0.28 1.25
C THR A 89 -11.55 0.95 1.94
N LEU A 90 -11.39 2.26 1.79
CA LEU A 90 -10.33 3.03 2.46
C LEU A 90 -10.48 2.98 3.99
N LEU A 91 -11.71 3.10 4.49
CA LEU A 91 -12.03 2.94 5.90
C LEU A 91 -11.57 1.57 6.43
N ARG A 92 -11.87 0.50 5.71
CA ARG A 92 -11.42 -0.84 6.06
C ARG A 92 -9.90 -0.97 6.04
N LEU A 93 -9.25 -0.49 4.97
CA LEU A 93 -7.78 -0.49 4.86
C LEU A 93 -7.15 0.25 6.04
N ARG A 94 -7.58 1.49 6.27
CA ARG A 94 -6.96 2.37 7.28
C ARG A 94 -7.25 1.92 8.71
N ARG A 95 -8.50 1.55 9.03
CA ARG A 95 -8.94 1.26 10.40
C ARG A 95 -8.94 -0.22 10.75
N GLY A 96 -8.86 -1.12 9.74
CA GLY A 96 -8.89 -2.56 9.96
C GLY A 96 -10.23 -3.06 10.53
N ILE A 97 -11.32 -2.32 10.32
CA ILE A 97 -12.64 -2.68 10.87
C ILE A 97 -13.16 -3.97 10.24
N THR A 98 -13.96 -4.70 10.98
CA THR A 98 -14.48 -6.00 10.56
C THR A 98 -15.56 -5.86 9.49
N LEU A 99 -15.85 -6.94 8.77
CA LEU A 99 -16.96 -6.96 7.82
C LEU A 99 -18.33 -6.79 8.51
N ASN A 100 -18.42 -7.23 9.76
CA ASN A 100 -19.63 -7.05 10.56
C ASN A 100 -19.85 -5.58 10.95
N ASP A 101 -18.78 -4.86 11.28
CA ASP A 101 -18.86 -3.40 11.51
C ASP A 101 -19.32 -2.67 10.23
N LEU A 102 -18.75 -3.03 9.07
CA LEU A 102 -19.15 -2.47 7.78
C LEU A 102 -20.63 -2.75 7.45
N LYS A 103 -21.10 -3.97 7.75
CA LYS A 103 -22.50 -4.33 7.62
C LYS A 103 -23.40 -3.38 8.39
N ILE A 104 -23.05 -3.08 9.64
CA ILE A 104 -23.82 -2.19 10.52
C ILE A 104 -23.75 -0.74 10.01
N ILE A 105 -22.53 -0.24 9.76
CA ILE A 105 -22.28 1.15 9.38
C ILE A 105 -22.96 1.51 8.06
N PHE A 106 -22.86 0.64 7.05
CA PHE A 106 -23.37 0.89 5.70
C PHE A 106 -24.75 0.25 5.45
N GLN A 107 -25.31 -0.45 6.43
CA GLN A 107 -26.61 -1.13 6.34
C GLN A 107 -26.73 -2.08 5.14
N ILE A 108 -25.70 -2.87 4.91
CA ILE A 108 -25.61 -3.87 3.87
C ILE A 108 -25.36 -5.25 4.47
N SER A 109 -25.46 -6.33 3.69
CA SER A 109 -25.03 -7.64 4.18
C SER A 109 -23.52 -7.74 4.28
N GLU A 110 -23.02 -8.56 5.20
CA GLU A 110 -21.59 -8.84 5.37
C GLU A 110 -20.95 -9.36 4.06
N SER A 111 -21.66 -10.26 3.38
CA SER A 111 -21.25 -10.78 2.06
C SER A 111 -21.11 -9.68 1.01
N ARG A 112 -22.01 -8.67 1.05
CA ARG A 112 -21.91 -7.51 0.14
C ARG A 112 -20.73 -6.63 0.49
N ALA A 113 -20.51 -6.33 1.77
CA ALA A 113 -19.34 -5.58 2.23
C ALA A 113 -18.03 -6.25 1.82
N SER A 114 -17.94 -7.57 2.01
CA SER A 114 -16.79 -8.37 1.58
C SER A 114 -16.54 -8.26 0.07
N LYS A 115 -17.58 -8.45 -0.75
CA LYS A 115 -17.49 -8.35 -2.21
C LYS A 115 -17.01 -6.96 -2.66
N ILE A 116 -17.57 -5.91 -2.08
CA ILE A 116 -17.17 -4.54 -2.42
C ILE A 116 -15.70 -4.32 -2.10
N CYS A 117 -15.27 -4.55 -0.85
CA CYS A 117 -13.87 -4.34 -0.47
C CYS A 117 -12.91 -5.18 -1.32
N TYR A 118 -13.24 -6.45 -1.58
CA TYR A 118 -12.41 -7.33 -2.38
C TYR A 118 -12.28 -6.84 -3.83
N THR A 119 -13.39 -6.46 -4.45
CA THR A 119 -13.41 -5.93 -5.82
C THR A 119 -12.63 -4.63 -5.93
N TRP A 120 -12.83 -3.70 -4.99
CA TRP A 120 -12.14 -2.41 -5.00
C TRP A 120 -10.64 -2.55 -4.77
N ILE A 121 -10.19 -3.43 -3.86
CA ILE A 121 -8.76 -3.71 -3.65
C ILE A 121 -8.13 -4.24 -4.95
N ARG A 122 -8.76 -5.23 -5.60
CA ARG A 122 -8.24 -5.76 -6.88
C ARG A 122 -8.27 -4.72 -7.99
N PHE A 123 -9.33 -3.95 -8.10
CA PHE A 123 -9.46 -2.89 -9.10
C PHE A 123 -8.37 -1.84 -8.91
N MET A 124 -8.22 -1.29 -7.71
CA MET A 124 -7.16 -0.34 -7.41
C MET A 124 -5.77 -0.92 -7.70
N SER A 125 -5.51 -2.17 -7.31
CA SER A 125 -4.25 -2.84 -7.59
C SER A 125 -3.95 -2.90 -9.09
N LEU A 126 -4.94 -3.24 -9.92
CA LEU A 126 -4.79 -3.32 -11.38
C LEU A 126 -4.54 -1.93 -12.00
N GLU A 127 -5.26 -0.90 -11.54
CA GLU A 127 -5.03 0.47 -12.03
C GLU A 127 -3.63 0.98 -11.63
N PHE A 128 -3.20 0.72 -10.39
CA PHE A 128 -1.88 1.10 -9.92
C PHE A 128 -0.74 0.35 -10.64
N LYS A 129 -0.98 -0.91 -11.00
CA LYS A 129 -0.02 -1.71 -11.77
C LYS A 129 0.29 -1.10 -13.14
N LYS A 130 -0.67 -0.42 -13.76
CA LYS A 130 -0.44 0.31 -15.03
C LYS A 130 0.56 1.46 -14.87
N LEU A 131 0.70 1.99 -13.66
CA LEU A 131 1.58 3.12 -13.34
C LEU A 131 2.98 2.69 -12.84
N GLU A 132 3.23 1.40 -12.63
CA GLU A 132 4.49 0.90 -12.06
C GLU A 132 5.72 1.38 -12.83
N LYS A 133 5.69 1.34 -14.17
CA LYS A 133 6.80 1.82 -15.00
C LYS A 133 7.05 3.32 -14.86
N LEU A 134 6.01 4.12 -14.64
CA LEU A 134 6.13 5.57 -14.44
C LEU A 134 6.68 5.89 -13.04
N MET A 135 6.40 5.04 -12.06
CA MET A 135 6.90 5.21 -10.70
C MET A 135 8.38 4.88 -10.55
N PHE A 136 8.94 4.04 -11.42
CA PHE A 136 10.37 3.77 -11.47
C PHE A 136 11.07 4.91 -12.22
N VAL A 137 11.18 6.06 -11.54
CA VAL A 137 11.66 7.33 -12.10
C VAL A 137 13.05 7.17 -12.71
N SER A 138 13.28 7.73 -13.90
CA SER A 138 14.58 7.66 -14.56
C SER A 138 15.68 8.35 -13.75
N ARG A 139 16.92 7.88 -13.90
CA ARG A 139 18.10 8.48 -13.23
C ARG A 139 18.21 9.98 -13.51
N GLU A 140 18.07 10.39 -14.76
CA GLU A 140 18.14 11.78 -15.18
C GLU A 140 17.11 12.67 -14.45
N ASN A 141 15.88 12.18 -14.29
CA ASN A 141 14.85 12.90 -13.57
C ASN A 141 15.15 12.98 -12.06
N GLN A 142 15.78 11.95 -11.50
CA GLN A 142 16.21 11.98 -10.11
C GLN A 142 17.42 12.91 -9.91
N ASP A 143 18.38 12.96 -10.86
CA ASP A 143 19.58 13.78 -10.75
C ASP A 143 19.27 15.29 -10.78
N ARG A 144 18.25 15.69 -11.53
CA ARG A 144 17.84 17.10 -11.62
C ARG A 144 17.43 17.72 -10.29
N ARG A 145 16.86 16.92 -9.40
CA ARG A 145 16.25 17.38 -8.13
C ARG A 145 16.65 16.51 -6.95
N ARG A 146 17.87 15.94 -6.99
CA ARG A 146 18.36 15.03 -5.95
C ARG A 146 18.46 15.74 -4.59
N PRO A 147 17.74 15.27 -3.54
CA PRO A 147 17.82 15.86 -2.21
C PRO A 147 19.25 15.87 -1.65
N LYS A 148 19.59 16.88 -0.86
CA LYS A 148 20.94 17.06 -0.29
C LYS A 148 21.46 15.83 0.47
N CYS A 149 20.57 15.08 1.12
CA CYS A 149 20.94 13.86 1.85
C CYS A 149 21.44 12.73 0.94
N PHE A 150 21.22 12.80 -0.38
CA PHE A 150 21.66 11.81 -1.36
C PHE A 150 22.73 12.34 -2.33
N LYS A 151 23.29 13.54 -2.11
CA LYS A 151 24.26 14.16 -3.03
C LYS A 151 25.52 13.34 -3.27
N ASP A 152 25.92 12.53 -2.27
CA ASP A 152 27.10 11.68 -2.36
C ASP A 152 26.83 10.39 -3.18
N PHE A 153 25.58 10.08 -3.49
CA PHE A 153 25.14 8.90 -4.24
C PHE A 153 24.57 9.32 -5.60
N LYS A 154 25.42 9.80 -6.49
CA LYS A 154 25.03 10.51 -7.73
C LYS A 154 24.16 9.71 -8.69
N ASN A 155 24.34 8.40 -8.76
CA ASN A 155 23.57 7.50 -9.63
C ASN A 155 22.53 6.68 -8.88
N LEU A 156 22.25 7.01 -7.62
CA LEU A 156 21.24 6.30 -6.84
C LEU A 156 19.89 6.37 -7.54
N ARG A 157 19.39 5.20 -7.94
CA ARG A 157 18.12 5.02 -8.62
C ARG A 157 17.00 4.62 -7.66
N VAL A 158 17.34 3.70 -6.74
CA VAL A 158 16.35 3.10 -5.84
C VAL A 158 16.99 2.66 -4.53
N ILE A 159 16.25 2.82 -3.44
CA ILE A 159 16.60 2.31 -2.11
C ILE A 159 15.62 1.17 -1.81
N ILE A 160 16.13 -0.02 -1.55
CA ILE A 160 15.30 -1.21 -1.34
C ILE A 160 15.41 -1.75 0.08
N ASP A 161 14.32 -2.34 0.54
CA ASP A 161 14.28 -3.13 1.77
C ASP A 161 13.20 -4.21 1.69
N ALA A 162 13.38 -5.31 2.43
CA ALA A 162 12.40 -6.37 2.51
C ALA A 162 11.51 -6.19 3.74
N THR A 163 10.22 -6.42 3.55
CA THR A 163 9.27 -6.34 4.66
C THR A 163 8.33 -7.52 4.67
N GLU A 164 7.92 -7.92 5.87
CA GLU A 164 7.02 -9.02 6.08
C GLU A 164 5.74 -8.56 6.75
N PHE A 165 4.62 -9.15 6.31
CA PHE A 165 3.31 -8.97 6.91
C PHE A 165 2.83 -10.28 7.49
N ARG A 166 2.29 -10.21 8.72
CA ARG A 166 1.81 -11.39 9.42
C ARG A 166 0.54 -11.92 8.76
N ILE A 167 0.53 -13.24 8.52
CA ILE A 167 -0.63 -13.96 7.98
C ILE A 167 -1.15 -14.97 8.99
N GLN A 168 -2.42 -15.30 8.88
CA GLN A 168 -3.00 -16.42 9.60
C GLN A 168 -2.35 -17.72 9.11
N LYS A 169 -2.09 -18.66 10.04
CA LYS A 169 -1.52 -19.96 9.69
C LYS A 169 -2.30 -20.59 8.54
N PRO A 170 -1.65 -20.88 7.40
CA PRO A 170 -2.29 -21.56 6.29
C PRO A 170 -2.77 -22.96 6.69
N THR A 171 -3.88 -23.40 6.12
CA THR A 171 -4.42 -24.75 6.35
C THR A 171 -3.64 -25.82 5.61
N ASN A 172 -3.00 -25.47 4.49
CA ASN A 172 -2.14 -26.36 3.72
C ASN A 172 -0.78 -26.48 4.42
N GLN A 173 -0.32 -27.72 4.66
CA GLN A 173 0.92 -27.98 5.39
C GLN A 173 2.17 -27.43 4.69
N GLN A 174 2.26 -27.54 3.36
CA GLN A 174 3.38 -27.01 2.58
C GLN A 174 3.44 -25.47 2.66
N GLN A 175 2.31 -24.80 2.47
CA GLN A 175 2.24 -23.34 2.61
C GLN A 175 2.52 -22.90 4.05
N SER A 176 2.09 -23.69 5.03
CA SER A 176 2.37 -23.42 6.44
C SER A 176 3.88 -23.51 6.71
N SER A 177 4.57 -24.53 6.21
CA SER A 177 6.03 -24.65 6.36
C SER A 177 6.76 -23.48 5.70
N ASN A 178 6.43 -23.18 4.46
CA ASN A 178 7.11 -22.15 3.66
C ASN A 178 6.85 -20.71 4.16
N SER A 179 5.74 -20.49 4.84
CA SER A 179 5.40 -19.16 5.37
C SER A 179 5.92 -18.90 6.78
N PHE A 180 6.36 -19.94 7.49
CA PHE A 180 6.85 -19.80 8.87
C PHE A 180 8.26 -19.22 8.88
N THR A 181 8.47 -18.17 9.67
CA THR A 181 9.76 -17.52 9.84
C THR A 181 10.26 -17.79 11.26
N ASP A 182 11.38 -18.53 11.39
CA ASP A 182 11.97 -18.88 12.68
C ASP A 182 12.34 -17.63 13.49
N TYR A 183 12.90 -16.63 12.83
CA TYR A 183 13.29 -15.36 13.45
C TYR A 183 12.13 -14.64 14.13
N LYS A 184 10.91 -14.70 13.55
CA LYS A 184 9.71 -14.03 14.08
C LYS A 184 8.75 -14.96 14.81
N SER A 185 8.95 -16.28 14.69
CA SER A 185 8.09 -17.32 15.28
C SER A 185 6.62 -17.24 14.88
N TYR A 186 6.32 -16.73 13.65
CA TYR A 186 4.98 -16.73 13.09
C TYR A 186 4.99 -16.76 11.55
N HIS A 187 3.81 -16.99 10.97
CA HIS A 187 3.64 -17.06 9.52
C HIS A 187 3.60 -15.66 8.89
N THR A 188 4.34 -15.47 7.80
CA THR A 188 4.44 -14.19 7.09
C THR A 188 4.35 -14.36 5.58
N ILE A 189 4.06 -13.26 4.92
CA ILE A 189 4.25 -13.02 3.49
C ILE A 189 5.25 -11.87 3.33
N LYS A 190 6.27 -12.06 2.50
CA LYS A 190 7.41 -11.15 2.32
C LYS A 190 7.30 -10.38 1.02
N PHE A 191 7.68 -9.11 1.04
CA PHE A 191 7.70 -8.21 -0.10
C PHE A 191 9.03 -7.48 -0.16
N LEU A 192 9.54 -7.25 -1.37
CA LEU A 192 10.57 -6.26 -1.63
C LEU A 192 9.90 -4.92 -1.92
N VAL A 193 10.34 -3.87 -1.26
CA VAL A 193 9.86 -2.50 -1.45
C VAL A 193 11.03 -1.63 -1.88
N GLY A 194 10.86 -0.87 -2.95
CA GLY A 194 11.83 0.10 -3.44
C GLY A 194 11.24 1.51 -3.47
N ILE A 195 12.00 2.49 -3.01
CA ILE A 195 11.64 3.91 -3.07
C ILE A 195 12.67 4.70 -3.87
N SER A 196 12.23 5.78 -4.50
CA SER A 196 13.11 6.77 -5.13
C SER A 196 13.82 7.63 -4.09
N CYS A 197 14.82 8.41 -4.50
CA CYS A 197 15.46 9.40 -3.63
C CYS A 197 14.51 10.51 -3.15
N PHE A 198 13.31 10.62 -3.71
CA PHE A 198 12.24 11.52 -3.24
C PHE A 198 11.31 10.89 -2.20
N GLY A 199 11.49 9.61 -1.87
CA GLY A 199 10.67 8.87 -0.91
C GLY A 199 9.37 8.33 -1.48
N GLY A 200 9.13 8.42 -2.78
CA GLY A 200 7.99 7.79 -3.46
C GLY A 200 8.24 6.32 -3.75
N LEU A 201 7.16 5.52 -3.74
CA LEU A 201 7.21 4.11 -4.16
C LEU A 201 7.71 4.03 -5.61
N SER A 202 8.81 3.32 -5.83
CA SER A 202 9.34 3.00 -7.15
C SER A 202 9.01 1.57 -7.56
N PHE A 203 9.06 0.65 -6.61
CA PHE A 203 8.93 -0.77 -6.87
C PHE A 203 8.30 -1.52 -5.70
N ILE A 204 7.47 -2.51 -5.99
CA ILE A 204 6.97 -3.46 -5.02
C ILE A 204 6.70 -4.81 -5.68
N THR A 205 7.18 -5.90 -5.08
CA THR A 205 6.94 -7.26 -5.60
C THR A 205 5.51 -7.73 -5.36
N GLU A 206 5.15 -8.85 -5.97
CA GLU A 206 4.12 -9.74 -5.41
C GLU A 206 4.61 -10.30 -4.07
N GLY A 207 3.68 -10.85 -3.30
CA GLY A 207 4.02 -11.46 -2.02
C GLY A 207 4.67 -12.83 -2.19
N PHE A 208 5.81 -13.01 -1.56
CA PHE A 208 6.54 -14.27 -1.48
C PHE A 208 6.32 -14.95 -0.14
N GLU A 209 6.65 -16.22 -0.05
CA GLU A 209 6.62 -16.99 1.21
C GLU A 209 7.59 -16.37 2.24
N GLY A 210 7.16 -16.28 3.51
CA GLY A 210 7.92 -15.56 4.53
C GLY A 210 9.33 -16.11 4.80
N SER A 211 9.55 -17.41 4.59
CA SER A 211 10.86 -18.05 4.78
C SER A 211 11.88 -17.79 3.66
N ILE A 212 11.46 -17.15 2.55
CA ILE A 212 12.37 -16.85 1.44
C ILE A 212 13.53 -15.96 1.90
N SER A 213 14.75 -16.26 1.49
CA SER A 213 15.91 -15.40 1.75
C SER A 213 15.84 -14.12 0.94
N ASP A 214 16.51 -13.04 1.39
CA ASP A 214 16.53 -11.78 0.66
C ASP A 214 17.19 -11.92 -0.70
N ARG A 215 18.26 -12.73 -0.82
CA ARG A 215 18.90 -13.07 -2.09
C ARG A 215 17.90 -13.74 -3.05
N LYS A 216 17.19 -14.76 -2.58
CA LYS A 216 16.20 -15.48 -3.40
C LYS A 216 15.02 -14.58 -3.79
N LEU A 217 14.64 -13.67 -2.91
CA LEU A 217 13.62 -12.66 -3.19
C LEU A 217 14.02 -11.75 -4.36
N ILE A 218 15.29 -11.33 -4.43
CA ILE A 218 15.82 -10.56 -5.58
C ILE A 218 15.81 -11.43 -6.85
N GLU A 219 16.30 -12.67 -6.77
CA GLU A 219 16.39 -13.58 -7.92
C GLU A 219 15.01 -13.91 -8.54
N ASP A 220 14.02 -14.18 -7.70
CA ASP A 220 12.67 -14.57 -8.13
C ASP A 220 11.76 -13.37 -8.45
N SER A 221 12.19 -12.15 -8.10
CA SER A 221 11.48 -10.93 -8.46
C SER A 221 11.96 -10.39 -9.82
N ALA A 222 11.12 -9.60 -10.48
CA ALA A 222 11.51 -8.87 -11.69
C ALA A 222 12.30 -7.58 -11.37
N PHE A 223 12.83 -7.41 -10.15
CA PHE A 223 13.47 -6.16 -9.72
C PHE A 223 14.66 -5.77 -10.61
N MET A 224 15.55 -6.73 -10.90
CA MET A 224 16.74 -6.48 -11.70
C MET A 224 16.42 -6.04 -13.13
N ASP A 225 15.22 -6.34 -13.63
CA ASP A 225 14.81 -5.98 -15.02
C ASP A 225 14.39 -4.49 -15.14
N TYR A 226 14.23 -3.80 -14.02
CA TYR A 226 13.95 -2.35 -13.97
C TYR A 226 15.23 -1.51 -13.99
N LEU A 227 16.39 -2.13 -13.72
CA LEU A 227 17.66 -1.44 -13.61
C LEU A 227 18.38 -1.36 -14.96
N GLU A 228 18.99 -0.22 -15.21
CA GLU A 228 19.83 0.06 -16.35
C GLU A 228 21.32 0.05 -15.91
N PRO A 229 22.29 -0.19 -16.84
CA PRO A 229 23.70 -0.06 -16.53
C PRO A 229 24.03 1.27 -15.87
N HIS A 230 24.87 1.24 -14.85
CA HIS A 230 25.28 2.39 -14.02
C HIS A 230 24.17 2.99 -13.15
N ASP A 231 23.03 2.32 -12.99
CA ASP A 231 22.08 2.67 -11.93
C ASP A 231 22.67 2.29 -10.56
N GLY A 232 22.38 3.11 -9.55
CA GLY A 232 22.76 2.82 -8.17
C GLY A 232 21.60 2.22 -7.38
N VAL A 233 21.84 1.11 -6.71
CA VAL A 233 20.89 0.47 -5.78
C VAL A 233 21.43 0.56 -4.37
N MET A 234 20.63 1.05 -3.44
CA MET A 234 20.99 1.06 -2.02
C MET A 234 20.18 0.01 -1.26
N SER A 235 20.86 -0.86 -0.52
CA SER A 235 20.21 -1.92 0.24
C SER A 235 20.91 -2.20 1.56
N ASP A 236 20.30 -3.09 2.36
CA ASP A 236 21.02 -3.74 3.45
C ASP A 236 21.98 -4.80 2.91
N LYS A 237 23.00 -5.06 3.67
CA LYS A 237 23.99 -6.08 3.38
C LYS A 237 23.40 -7.49 3.27
N GLY A 238 22.29 -7.76 3.96
CA GLY A 238 21.62 -9.06 3.97
C GLY A 238 21.08 -9.53 2.61
N PHE A 239 21.00 -8.62 1.61
CA PHE A 239 20.48 -8.97 0.29
C PHE A 239 21.43 -9.83 -0.55
N ASP A 240 22.75 -9.77 -0.29
CA ASP A 240 23.77 -10.61 -0.97
C ASP A 240 23.55 -10.68 -2.49
N MET A 241 23.54 -9.49 -3.14
CA MET A 241 23.21 -9.33 -4.56
C MET A 241 24.37 -8.73 -5.38
N GLU A 242 25.60 -8.73 -4.85
CA GLU A 242 26.77 -8.12 -5.49
C GLU A 242 27.03 -8.71 -6.88
N ASP A 243 27.00 -10.05 -7.00
CA ASP A 243 27.19 -10.75 -8.28
C ASP A 243 26.14 -10.36 -9.32
N LYS A 244 24.89 -10.15 -8.92
CA LYS A 244 23.82 -9.73 -9.82
C LYS A 244 23.97 -8.28 -10.30
N CYS A 245 24.46 -7.43 -9.40
CA CYS A 245 24.77 -6.04 -9.74
C CYS A 245 25.95 -5.97 -10.71
N ASP A 246 27.02 -6.74 -10.48
CA ASP A 246 28.18 -6.81 -11.35
C ASP A 246 27.82 -7.32 -12.76
N GLU A 247 26.99 -8.37 -12.88
CA GLU A 247 26.49 -8.90 -14.15
C GLU A 247 25.75 -7.86 -15.00
N ARG A 248 25.13 -6.84 -14.36
CA ARG A 248 24.33 -5.81 -15.03
C ARG A 248 24.97 -4.42 -15.01
N GLU A 249 26.21 -4.32 -14.58
CA GLU A 249 26.93 -3.04 -14.42
C GLU A 249 26.18 -2.03 -13.52
N VAL A 250 25.54 -2.53 -12.44
CA VAL A 250 24.79 -1.75 -11.48
C VAL A 250 25.63 -1.48 -10.25
N ASP A 251 25.69 -0.23 -9.77
CA ASP A 251 26.42 0.13 -8.57
C ASP A 251 25.61 -0.22 -7.31
N LEU A 252 26.22 -0.97 -6.40
CA LEU A 252 25.59 -1.39 -5.15
C LEU A 252 26.11 -0.56 -3.97
N TYR A 253 25.23 0.16 -3.30
CA TYR A 253 25.48 0.92 -2.09
C TYR A 253 25.06 0.13 -0.85
N ILE A 254 26.01 -0.53 -0.21
CA ILE A 254 25.82 -1.30 1.04
C ILE A 254 26.82 -0.84 2.11
N PRO A 255 26.51 -0.99 3.41
CA PRO A 255 27.47 -0.71 4.46
C PRO A 255 28.76 -1.52 4.31
N SER A 256 29.90 -0.89 4.60
CA SER A 256 31.21 -1.54 4.52
C SER A 256 31.27 -2.82 5.35
N PHE A 257 32.06 -3.78 4.90
CA PHE A 257 32.25 -5.05 5.57
C PHE A 257 33.57 -5.08 6.36
N LEU A 258 33.53 -5.44 7.63
CA LEU A 258 34.70 -5.55 8.47
C LEU A 258 35.62 -6.72 8.03
N GLY A 259 35.04 -7.82 7.55
CA GLY A 259 35.76 -9.03 7.17
C GLY A 259 36.56 -9.61 8.37
N ARG A 260 37.81 -9.96 8.11
CA ARG A 260 38.74 -10.47 9.14
C ARG A 260 39.51 -9.35 9.84
N ARG A 261 39.25 -8.08 9.57
CA ARG A 261 39.93 -6.92 10.15
C ARG A 261 39.41 -6.64 11.55
N SER A 262 40.27 -6.04 12.39
CA SER A 262 39.92 -5.70 13.78
C SER A 262 39.09 -4.40 13.90
N ALA A 263 39.18 -3.50 12.92
CA ALA A 263 38.46 -2.23 12.93
C ALA A 263 38.19 -1.70 11.52
N PHE A 264 37.14 -0.88 11.39
CA PHE A 264 36.89 -0.07 10.20
C PHE A 264 37.84 1.12 10.12
N THR A 265 38.16 1.56 8.91
CA THR A 265 38.77 2.85 8.68
C THR A 265 37.79 4.00 8.92
N GLY A 266 38.32 5.21 9.19
CA GLY A 266 37.43 6.38 9.37
C GLY A 266 36.53 6.66 8.14
N ARG A 267 37.03 6.42 6.92
CA ARG A 267 36.28 6.57 5.68
C ARG A 267 35.13 5.55 5.59
N GLU A 268 35.38 4.29 5.92
CA GLU A 268 34.39 3.24 5.93
C GLU A 268 33.27 3.51 6.96
N LEU A 269 33.61 4.08 8.12
CA LEU A 269 32.64 4.47 9.13
C LEU A 269 31.75 5.61 8.63
N ILE A 270 32.33 6.64 8.00
CA ILE A 270 31.57 7.76 7.44
C ILE A 270 30.63 7.26 6.32
N TYR A 271 31.15 6.45 5.40
CA TYR A 271 30.39 5.86 4.30
C TYR A 271 29.23 4.97 4.80
N SER A 272 29.52 4.03 5.70
CA SER A 272 28.51 3.17 6.29
C SER A 272 27.41 3.95 7.04
N ARG A 273 27.81 5.04 7.73
CA ARG A 273 26.86 5.93 8.39
C ARG A 273 25.97 6.66 7.38
N ALA A 274 26.52 7.15 6.28
CA ALA A 274 25.75 7.81 5.22
C ALA A 274 24.70 6.87 4.62
N ILE A 275 25.09 5.62 4.32
CA ILE A 275 24.13 4.59 3.85
C ILE A 275 23.07 4.30 4.91
N ALA A 276 23.45 4.09 6.17
CA ALA A 276 22.49 3.77 7.23
C ALA A 276 21.46 4.89 7.40
N VAL A 277 21.86 6.16 7.38
CA VAL A 277 20.96 7.31 7.44
C VAL A 277 20.03 7.36 6.21
N SER A 278 20.57 7.09 5.03
CA SER A 278 19.78 7.10 3.79
C SER A 278 18.75 5.96 3.73
N ARG A 279 19.07 4.80 4.29
CA ARG A 279 18.15 3.65 4.36
C ARG A 279 16.98 3.86 5.32
N ILE A 280 17.10 4.75 6.30
CA ILE A 280 15.96 5.09 7.20
C ILE A 280 14.73 5.47 6.39
N PHE A 281 14.87 6.08 5.23
CA PHE A 281 13.71 6.50 4.43
C PHE A 281 12.88 5.34 3.89
N VAL A 282 13.48 4.23 3.45
CA VAL A 282 12.69 3.06 3.04
C VAL A 282 12.02 2.40 4.24
N GLU A 283 12.67 2.38 5.40
CA GLU A 283 12.08 1.88 6.64
C GLU A 283 10.87 2.74 7.08
N VAL A 284 10.98 4.08 6.97
CA VAL A 284 9.87 5.02 7.21
C VAL A 284 8.73 4.75 6.24
N PHE A 285 9.03 4.54 4.93
CA PHE A 285 8.03 4.21 3.94
C PHE A 285 7.28 2.92 4.29
N ILE A 286 8.01 1.87 4.65
CA ILE A 286 7.44 0.59 5.12
C ILE A 286 6.60 0.79 6.38
N GLY A 287 7.06 1.63 7.31
CA GLY A 287 6.29 2.05 8.48
C GLY A 287 4.94 2.68 8.10
N LYS A 288 4.92 3.53 7.06
CA LYS A 288 3.70 4.15 6.53
C LYS A 288 2.75 3.14 5.88
N ILE A 289 3.26 2.11 5.18
CA ILE A 289 2.42 0.99 4.72
C ILE A 289 1.76 0.29 5.92
N LYS A 290 2.50 0.07 6.99
CA LYS A 290 2.01 -0.58 8.21
C LYS A 290 1.07 0.31 9.06
N GLU A 291 0.87 1.57 8.71
CA GLU A 291 -0.20 2.38 9.28
C GLU A 291 -1.60 1.93 8.83
N PHE A 292 -1.71 1.22 7.71
CA PHE A 292 -2.96 0.58 7.31
C PHE A 292 -3.20 -0.64 8.19
N ARG A 293 -4.14 -0.54 9.12
CA ARG A 293 -4.38 -1.56 10.14
C ARG A 293 -4.77 -2.91 9.57
N LEU A 294 -5.38 -2.95 8.37
CA LEU A 294 -5.76 -4.21 7.74
C LEU A 294 -4.53 -5.09 7.38
N VAL A 295 -3.39 -4.48 7.04
CA VAL A 295 -2.12 -5.20 6.78
C VAL A 295 -1.21 -5.27 8.00
N ARG A 296 -1.35 -4.33 8.95
CA ARG A 296 -0.47 -4.24 10.12
C ARG A 296 -0.59 -5.44 11.06
N PHE A 297 -1.81 -5.94 11.29
CA PHE A 297 -2.04 -6.93 12.33
C PHE A 297 -1.96 -8.35 11.79
N LEU A 298 -3.00 -8.82 11.15
CA LEU A 298 -3.10 -10.20 10.68
C LEU A 298 -3.92 -10.26 9.39
N ILE A 299 -3.29 -10.67 8.32
CA ILE A 299 -3.99 -10.98 7.06
C ILE A 299 -4.58 -12.38 7.21
N THR A 300 -5.90 -12.46 7.18
CA THR A 300 -6.62 -13.74 7.37
C THR A 300 -6.54 -14.63 6.13
N ASN A 301 -6.75 -15.93 6.31
CA ASN A 301 -6.75 -16.89 5.19
C ASN A 301 -7.73 -16.54 4.08
N SER A 302 -8.87 -15.90 4.44
CA SER A 302 -9.84 -15.43 3.44
C SER A 302 -9.31 -14.28 2.58
N MET A 303 -8.29 -13.55 3.02
CA MET A 303 -7.67 -12.45 2.29
C MET A 303 -6.34 -12.83 1.62
N LEU A 304 -5.78 -14.01 1.89
CA LEU A 304 -4.54 -14.46 1.26
C LEU A 304 -4.58 -14.41 -0.28
N PRO A 305 -5.68 -14.77 -0.97
CA PRO A 305 -5.74 -14.69 -2.43
C PRO A 305 -5.60 -13.28 -3.01
N VAL A 306 -5.75 -12.24 -2.18
CA VAL A 306 -5.57 -10.82 -2.56
C VAL A 306 -4.51 -10.12 -1.72
N ALA A 307 -3.67 -10.86 -1.01
CA ALA A 307 -2.69 -10.26 -0.11
C ALA A 307 -1.69 -9.37 -0.86
N SER A 308 -1.24 -9.79 -2.04
CA SER A 308 -0.37 -8.99 -2.91
C SER A 308 -1.06 -7.71 -3.38
N ASP A 309 -2.31 -7.81 -3.84
CA ASP A 309 -3.11 -6.64 -4.24
C ASP A 309 -3.32 -5.68 -3.06
N LEU A 310 -3.61 -6.24 -1.88
CA LEU A 310 -3.85 -5.48 -0.66
C LEU A 310 -2.61 -4.65 -0.24
N VAL A 311 -1.44 -5.29 -0.21
CA VAL A 311 -0.20 -4.63 0.19
C VAL A 311 0.23 -3.61 -0.87
N ARG A 312 0.11 -3.94 -2.18
CA ARG A 312 0.38 -3.00 -3.28
C ARG A 312 -0.50 -1.76 -3.18
N VAL A 313 -1.80 -1.91 -2.95
CA VAL A 313 -2.71 -0.78 -2.79
C VAL A 313 -2.29 0.08 -1.59
N CYS A 314 -1.97 -0.52 -0.45
CA CYS A 314 -1.51 0.23 0.71
C CYS A 314 -0.21 0.99 0.43
N ALA A 315 0.77 0.35 -0.25
CA ALA A 315 2.04 0.97 -0.63
C ALA A 315 1.84 2.14 -1.60
N PHE A 316 1.02 1.93 -2.64
CA PHE A 316 0.72 2.99 -3.60
C PHE A 316 0.02 4.18 -2.95
N LEU A 317 -0.92 3.92 -2.05
CA LEU A 317 -1.61 4.98 -1.32
C LEU A 317 -0.64 5.81 -0.46
N VAL A 318 0.52 5.30 -0.04
CA VAL A 318 1.52 6.11 0.69
C VAL A 318 2.01 7.29 -0.16
N ASN A 319 2.10 7.17 -1.49
CA ASN A 319 2.53 8.26 -2.37
C ASN A 319 1.63 9.52 -2.30
N PHE A 320 0.40 9.38 -1.85
CA PHE A 320 -0.51 10.51 -1.63
C PHE A 320 -0.39 11.15 -0.24
N GLN A 321 0.64 10.78 0.54
CA GLN A 321 0.97 11.45 1.80
C GLN A 321 1.96 12.59 1.54
N LYS A 322 2.09 13.48 2.55
CA LYS A 322 3.14 14.50 2.49
C LYS A 322 4.51 13.84 2.39
N PRO A 323 5.40 14.37 1.53
CA PRO A 323 6.78 13.92 1.47
C PRO A 323 7.42 13.92 2.86
N PHE A 324 8.24 12.91 3.14
CA PHE A 324 8.96 12.78 4.41
C PHE A 324 10.47 12.90 4.23
N ILE A 325 10.96 12.96 2.99
CA ILE A 325 12.31 13.36 2.66
C ILE A 325 12.30 14.88 2.53
N PRO A 326 13.19 15.60 3.23
CA PRO A 326 13.28 17.04 3.11
C PRO A 326 13.65 17.43 1.67
N ILE A 327 12.77 18.18 1.02
CA ILE A 327 13.02 18.82 -0.27
C ILE A 327 13.42 20.25 0.06
N ASP A 328 14.50 20.77 -0.53
CA ASP A 328 14.91 22.15 -0.32
C ASP A 328 13.85 23.11 -0.84
N GLU A 329 13.37 24.03 0.02
CA GLU A 329 12.30 24.99 -0.31
C GLU A 329 12.66 25.96 -1.47
N GLU A 330 13.95 26.10 -1.79
CA GLU A 330 14.40 26.90 -2.93
C GLU A 330 14.03 26.24 -4.28
N GLU A 331 13.90 24.92 -4.35
CA GLU A 331 13.55 24.19 -5.57
C GLU A 331 12.03 24.09 -5.80
N THR A 332 11.21 24.42 -4.79
CA THR A 332 9.73 24.37 -4.89
C THR A 332 9.12 25.64 -5.50
N ARG A 333 9.90 26.70 -5.68
CA ARG A 333 9.42 28.00 -6.21
C ARG A 333 9.38 28.08 -7.75
N GLU A 334 9.86 27.06 -8.45
CA GLU A 334 9.87 26.97 -9.92
C GLU A 334 8.80 26.01 -10.49
N LEU A 335 7.85 25.59 -9.68
CA LEU A 335 6.63 24.85 -10.06
C LEU A 335 5.42 25.75 -9.98
#